data_3064191123ddfcfe596122acba61e9f7
#
_entry.id   3064191123ddfcfe596122acba61e9f7
#
_cell.length_a   1.000
_cell.length_b   1.000
_cell.length_c   1.000
_cell.angle_alpha   90.00
_cell.angle_beta   90.00
_cell.angle_gamma   90.00
#
_symmetry.space_group_name_H-M   'P 1'
#
loop_
_entity.id
_entity.type
_entity.pdbx_description
1 polymer ?
#
loop_
_entity_poly.entity_id
_entity_poly.type
_entity_poly.pdbx_seq_one_letter_code
_entity_poly.pdbx_strand_id
1 'polypeptide(L)' 'MPHAVHVLSGEHNDWIVREDDGRELGHYPTKLEAKAVGHKLARKRKVELLIHDPSGAVERRSRPSRGWLSKLFGR' A
#
# COMPACT_ATOMS: atom_id res chain seq x y z
N MET A 1 9.55 13.07 7.77
CA MET A 1 9.72 12.28 6.56
C MET A 1 8.53 11.37 6.35
N PRO A 2 7.95 11.38 5.17
CA PRO A 2 6.86 10.46 4.92
C PRO A 2 7.38 9.02 4.82
N HIS A 3 6.57 8.11 5.28
CA HIS A 3 6.88 6.68 5.22
C HIS A 3 5.92 6.02 4.25
N ALA A 4 6.45 5.27 3.32
CA ALA A 4 5.61 4.51 2.41
C ALA A 4 4.88 3.40 3.15
N VAL A 5 3.74 3.00 2.61
CA VAL A 5 3.01 1.83 3.08
C VAL A 5 3.29 0.72 2.09
N HIS A 6 3.66 -0.44 2.58
CA HIS A 6 4.02 -1.58 1.73
C HIS A 6 3.01 -2.70 1.91
N VAL A 7 2.61 -3.30 0.80
CA VAL A 7 1.79 -4.51 0.80
C VAL A 7 2.65 -5.61 0.19
N LEU A 8 2.87 -6.67 0.94
CA LEU A 8 3.73 -7.76 0.50
C LEU A 8 3.19 -9.10 0.97
N SER A 9 3.59 -10.16 0.27
CA SER A 9 3.15 -11.49 0.64
C SER A 9 3.92 -11.99 1.85
N GLY A 10 3.24 -12.70 2.73
CA GLY A 10 3.84 -13.31 3.89
C GLY A 10 4.26 -14.73 3.61
N GLU A 11 4.74 -15.42 4.64
CA GLU A 11 5.27 -16.75 4.51
C GLU A 11 4.20 -17.83 4.46
N HIS A 12 3.00 -17.52 4.91
CA HIS A 12 1.94 -18.52 5.04
C HIS A 12 0.75 -18.21 4.13
N ASN A 13 1.03 -17.74 2.93
CA ASN A 13 0.00 -17.39 1.95
C ASN A 13 -0.90 -16.26 2.45
N ASP A 14 -0.38 -15.46 3.36
CA ASP A 14 -1.08 -14.28 3.81
C ASP A 14 -0.44 -13.04 3.19
N TRP A 15 -1.03 -11.89 3.46
CA TRP A 15 -0.54 -10.62 2.96
C TRP A 15 -0.35 -9.67 4.13
N ILE A 16 0.74 -8.92 4.08
CA ILE A 16 1.15 -8.06 5.17
C ILE A 16 1.12 -6.62 4.70
N VAL A 17 0.59 -5.75 5.55
CA VAL A 17 0.69 -4.30 5.35
C VAL A 17 1.73 -3.81 6.34
N ARG A 18 2.75 -3.12 5.84
CA ARG A 18 3.91 -2.74 6.65
C ARG A 18 4.32 -1.31 6.33
N GLU A 19 4.87 -0.63 7.34
CA GLU A 19 5.48 0.67 7.14
C GLU A 19 6.91 0.54 6.67
N ASP A 20 7.44 1.65 6.15
CA ASP A 20 8.81 1.73 5.66
C ASP A 20 9.84 1.30 6.69
N ASP A 21 9.58 1.60 7.97
CA ASP A 21 10.50 1.26 9.05
C ASP A 21 10.40 -0.20 9.48
N GLY A 22 9.59 -0.98 8.81
CA GLY A 22 9.42 -2.38 9.11
C GLY A 22 8.29 -2.69 10.07
N ARG A 23 7.61 -1.67 10.58
CA ARG A 23 6.51 -1.88 11.49
C ARG A 23 5.33 -2.51 10.75
N GLU A 24 4.88 -3.64 11.26
CA GLU A 24 3.78 -4.35 10.66
C GLU A 24 2.46 -3.75 11.12
N LEU A 25 1.61 -3.41 10.15
CA LEU A 25 0.34 -2.76 10.44
C LEU A 25 -0.83 -3.73 10.41
N GLY A 26 -0.66 -4.88 9.78
CA GLY A 26 -1.71 -5.89 9.78
C GLY A 26 -1.40 -7.04 8.85
N HIS A 27 -2.13 -8.14 9.07
CA HIS A 27 -2.09 -9.34 8.25
C HIS A 27 -3.46 -9.58 7.66
N TYR A 28 -3.52 -10.01 6.42
CA TYR A 28 -4.78 -10.26 5.73
C TYR A 28 -4.69 -11.55 4.92
N PRO A 29 -5.78 -12.29 4.80
CA PRO A 29 -5.74 -13.56 4.07
C PRO A 29 -5.67 -13.40 2.57
N THR A 30 -6.04 -12.24 2.03
CA THR A 30 -6.04 -12.02 0.59
C THR A 30 -5.30 -10.73 0.23
N LYS A 31 -4.75 -10.73 -0.98
CA LYS A 31 -4.11 -9.54 -1.53
C LYS A 31 -5.09 -8.39 -1.63
N LEU A 32 -6.32 -8.69 -2.02
CA LEU A 32 -7.33 -7.66 -2.21
C LEU A 32 -7.60 -6.91 -0.91
N GLU A 33 -7.73 -7.64 0.19
CA GLU A 33 -7.96 -7.01 1.48
C GLU A 33 -6.76 -6.17 1.90
N ALA A 34 -5.56 -6.71 1.74
CA ALA A 34 -4.35 -5.99 2.10
C ALA A 34 -4.20 -4.72 1.28
N LYS A 35 -4.50 -4.80 -0.02
CA LYS A 35 -4.44 -3.63 -0.88
C LYS A 35 -5.43 -2.57 -0.43
N ALA A 36 -6.66 -2.98 -0.11
CA ALA A 36 -7.68 -2.02 0.33
C ALA A 36 -7.24 -1.29 1.59
N VAL A 37 -6.72 -2.02 2.56
CA VAL A 37 -6.23 -1.42 3.79
C VAL A 37 -5.01 -0.55 3.52
N GLY A 38 -4.10 -1.03 2.68
CA GLY A 38 -2.91 -0.25 2.33
C GLY A 38 -3.25 1.06 1.67
N HIS A 39 -4.20 1.05 0.74
CA HIS A 39 -4.66 2.28 0.09
C HIS A 39 -5.24 3.25 1.09
N LYS A 40 -6.06 2.74 1.99
CA LYS A 40 -6.68 3.58 3.01
C LYS A 40 -5.64 4.24 3.89
N LEU A 41 -4.67 3.46 4.35
CA LEU A 41 -3.63 3.98 5.22
C LEU A 41 -2.71 4.95 4.49
N ALA A 42 -2.34 4.62 3.26
CA ALA A 42 -1.46 5.50 2.49
C ALA A 42 -2.13 6.84 2.23
N ARG A 43 -3.42 6.80 1.90
CA ARG A 43 -4.17 8.04 1.65
C ARG A 43 -4.29 8.87 2.93
N LYS A 44 -4.58 8.19 4.04
CA LYS A 44 -4.71 8.87 5.31
C LYS A 44 -3.40 9.54 5.72
N ARG A 45 -2.29 8.88 5.46
CA ARG A 45 -0.97 9.40 5.82
C ARG A 45 -0.33 10.24 4.74
N LYS A 46 -0.94 10.27 3.56
CA LYS A 46 -0.44 11.04 2.40
C LYS A 46 0.95 10.57 1.98
N VAL A 47 1.10 9.26 1.90
CA VAL A 47 2.36 8.64 1.51
C VAL A 47 2.12 7.67 0.35
N GLU A 48 3.20 7.18 -0.24
CA GLU A 48 3.13 6.21 -1.33
C GLU A 48 2.64 4.86 -0.83
N LEU A 49 2.00 4.14 -1.72
CA LEU A 49 1.66 2.74 -1.50
C LEU A 49 2.48 1.92 -2.49
N LEU A 50 3.24 0.96 -1.96
CA LEU A 50 4.05 0.07 -2.78
C LEU A 50 3.53 -1.35 -2.61
N ILE A 51 3.11 -1.95 -3.71
CA ILE A 51 2.60 -3.32 -3.69
C ILE A 51 3.67 -4.22 -4.28
N HIS A 52 4.13 -5.16 -3.47
CA HIS A 52 5.19 -6.09 -3.85
C HIS A 52 4.60 -7.41 -4.27
N ASP A 53 5.17 -8.03 -5.30
CA ASP A 53 4.72 -9.35 -5.70
C ASP A 53 5.53 -10.41 -4.92
N PRO A 54 5.13 -11.68 -5.00
CA PRO A 54 5.82 -12.72 -4.22
C PRO A 54 7.31 -12.89 -4.57
N SER A 55 7.72 -12.43 -5.73
CA SER A 55 9.13 -12.51 -6.11
C SER A 55 9.97 -11.41 -5.48
N GLY A 56 9.32 -10.44 -4.83
CA GLY A 56 10.01 -9.34 -4.20
C GLY A 56 10.06 -8.07 -5.03
N ALA A 57 9.63 -8.13 -6.28
CA ALA A 57 9.61 -6.95 -7.13
C ALA A 57 8.42 -6.05 -6.77
N VAL A 58 8.54 -4.77 -7.05
CA VAL A 58 7.43 -3.85 -6.84
C VAL A 58 6.47 -4.00 -8.01
N GLU A 59 5.29 -4.52 -7.73
CA GLU A 59 4.27 -4.74 -8.74
C GLU A 59 3.59 -3.44 -9.10
N ARG A 60 3.35 -2.59 -8.11
CA ARG A 60 2.59 -1.39 -8.32
C ARG A 60 3.01 -0.32 -7.33
N ARG A 61 3.05 0.91 -7.80
CA ARG A 61 3.34 2.06 -6.96
C ARG A 61 2.23 3.07 -7.13
N SER A 62 1.67 3.52 -6.02
CA SER A 62 0.61 4.50 -6.02
C SER A 62 1.00 5.64 -5.11
N ARG A 63 0.81 6.86 -5.57
CA ARG A 63 1.22 8.04 -4.85
C ARG A 63 0.07 9.03 -4.77
N PRO A 64 -0.29 9.49 -3.56
CA PRO A 64 -1.31 10.52 -3.45
C PRO A 64 -0.77 11.83 -4.03
N SER A 65 -1.60 12.50 -4.77
CA SER A 65 -1.20 13.78 -5.34
C SER A 65 -2.45 14.60 -5.59
N ARG A 66 -2.25 15.89 -5.77
CA ARG A 66 -3.36 16.76 -6.10
C ARG A 66 -3.96 16.40 -7.45
N GLY A 67 -3.12 15.89 -8.34
CA GLY A 67 -3.57 15.53 -9.66
C GLY A 67 -4.66 14.50 -9.68
N TRP A 68 -4.55 13.50 -8.82
CA TRP A 68 -5.55 12.45 -8.83
C TRP A 68 -6.88 12.95 -8.25
N LEU A 69 -6.83 13.89 -7.32
CA LEU A 69 -8.05 14.50 -6.80
C LEU A 69 -8.73 15.31 -7.90
N SER A 70 -7.95 16.04 -8.69
CA SER A 70 -8.49 16.79 -9.80
C SER A 70 -9.20 15.89 -10.79
N LYS A 71 -8.59 14.76 -11.11
CA LYS A 71 -9.20 13.78 -12.01
C LYS A 71 -10.50 13.27 -11.46
N LEU A 72 -10.51 13.01 -10.15
CA LEU A 72 -11.69 12.46 -9.50
C LEU A 72 -12.87 13.40 -9.59
N PHE A 73 -12.61 14.69 -9.53
CA PHE A 73 -13.66 15.70 -9.56
C PHE A 73 -13.85 16.30 -10.93
N GLY A 74 -13.31 15.69 -11.95
CA GLY A 74 -13.53 16.11 -13.31
C GLY A 74 -12.75 17.34 -13.73
N ARG A 75 -11.65 17.60 -13.11
CA ARG A 75 -10.85 18.78 -13.42
C ARG A 75 -9.54 18.42 -14.06
#